data_94e4e9250ffa7f6115f4b10952f4d339
#
_entry.id   94e4e9250ffa7f6115f4b10952f4d339
#
_cell.length_a   1.000
_cell.length_b   1.000
_cell.length_c   1.000
_cell.angle_alpha   90.00
_cell.angle_beta   90.00
_cell.angle_gamma   90.00
#
_symmetry.space_group_name_H-M   'P 1'
#
loop_
_entity.id
_entity.type
_entity.pdbx_description
1 polymer ?
#
loop_
_entity_poly.entity_id
_entity_poly.type
_entity_poly.pdbx_seq_one_letter_code
_entity_poly.pdbx_strand_id
1 'polypeptide(L)'
;FHHDFLPLTEGFVYAEPNYLADLARLIAENKCAAVMMEVVQGEGGVMPLDEAYVKGAAKLCQENDLLLICDEVQIGNGRSGMLYGYMTYGVQPDIVSTAKGLAGGLPLGATLLGEKVQDVLSTGTHGSTFGGNPVCCAGAINVLERLDEALLQGVQARSAYIRQELAGAKGVIGVS
;
A
#
# COMPACT_ATOMS: atom_id res chain seq x y z
N PHE A 1 13.30 -0.95 -12.53
CA PHE A 1 13.29 -2.41 -12.70
C PHE A 1 12.62 -2.91 -14.00
N HIS A 2 11.76 -2.09 -14.67
CA HIS A 2 10.91 -2.54 -15.78
C HIS A 2 11.68 -3.24 -16.90
N HIS A 3 12.85 -2.73 -17.27
CA HIS A 3 13.65 -3.28 -18.38
C HIS A 3 14.20 -4.69 -18.10
N ASP A 4 14.32 -5.09 -16.84
CA ASP A 4 14.82 -6.42 -16.45
C ASP A 4 13.71 -7.49 -16.42
N PHE A 5 12.44 -7.05 -16.55
CA PHE A 5 11.27 -7.94 -16.46
C PHE A 5 10.42 -7.98 -17.73
N LEU A 6 11.02 -7.57 -18.86
CA LEU A 6 10.33 -7.58 -20.16
C LEU A 6 10.14 -9.01 -20.69
N PRO A 7 9.00 -9.30 -21.39
CA PRO A 7 7.85 -8.41 -21.59
C PRO A 7 6.99 -8.27 -20.32
N LEU A 8 6.51 -7.05 -20.04
CA LEU A 8 5.57 -6.83 -18.95
C LEU A 8 4.19 -7.39 -19.30
N THR A 9 3.40 -7.69 -18.27
CA THR A 9 2.00 -8.10 -18.44
C THR A 9 1.22 -6.98 -19.12
N GLU A 10 0.48 -7.31 -20.18
CA GLU A 10 -0.40 -6.38 -20.87
C GLU A 10 -1.58 -5.94 -19.99
N GLY A 11 -2.18 -4.79 -20.33
CA GLY A 11 -3.34 -4.25 -19.62
C GLY A 11 -2.98 -3.28 -18.49
N PHE A 12 -1.71 -2.96 -18.29
CA PHE A 12 -1.26 -1.94 -17.35
C PHE A 12 -0.75 -0.70 -18.06
N VAL A 13 -1.19 0.47 -17.57
CA VAL A 13 -0.66 1.78 -17.96
C VAL A 13 -0.11 2.46 -16.72
N TYR A 14 0.94 3.25 -16.88
CA TYR A 14 1.66 3.85 -15.76
C TYR A 14 1.43 5.36 -15.75
N ALA A 15 0.87 5.85 -14.64
CA ALA A 15 0.70 7.28 -14.40
C ALA A 15 1.96 7.87 -13.74
N GLU A 16 2.22 9.14 -14.04
CA GLU A 16 3.28 9.89 -13.37
C GLU A 16 2.90 10.16 -11.90
N PRO A 17 3.72 9.75 -10.93
CA PRO A 17 3.45 9.99 -9.51
C PRO A 17 3.26 11.47 -9.20
N ASN A 18 2.30 11.78 -8.31
CA ASN A 18 1.95 13.14 -7.90
C ASN A 18 1.46 14.06 -9.04
N TYR A 19 1.10 13.50 -10.18
CA TYR A 19 0.52 14.25 -11.30
C TYR A 19 -0.91 13.78 -11.60
N LEU A 20 -1.88 14.33 -10.86
CA LEU A 20 -3.28 13.91 -10.91
C LEU A 20 -3.91 14.08 -12.30
N ALA A 21 -3.50 15.11 -13.07
CA ALA A 21 -4.01 15.33 -14.41
C ALA A 21 -3.61 14.21 -15.39
N ASP A 22 -2.43 13.63 -15.23
CA ASP A 22 -2.00 12.48 -16.04
C ASP A 22 -2.82 11.24 -15.69
N LEU A 23 -3.05 10.96 -14.40
CA LEU A 23 -3.92 9.86 -13.96
C LEU A 23 -5.33 10.02 -14.54
N ALA A 24 -5.92 11.22 -14.46
CA ALA A 24 -7.25 11.49 -15.01
C ALA A 24 -7.31 11.29 -16.53
N ARG A 25 -6.27 11.72 -17.25
CA ARG A 25 -6.13 11.51 -18.69
C ARG A 25 -6.07 10.03 -19.04
N LEU A 26 -5.24 9.25 -18.33
CA LEU A 26 -5.10 7.81 -18.56
C LEU A 26 -6.39 7.06 -18.30
N ILE A 27 -7.14 7.44 -17.26
CA ILE A 27 -8.46 6.86 -16.97
C ILE A 27 -9.43 7.16 -18.13
N ALA A 28 -9.43 8.37 -18.65
CA ALA A 28 -10.32 8.76 -19.75
C ALA A 28 -9.97 8.10 -21.09
N GLU A 29 -8.69 7.88 -21.37
CA GLU A 29 -8.19 7.29 -22.61
C GLU A 29 -8.23 5.75 -22.63
N ASN A 30 -8.36 5.10 -21.46
CA ASN A 30 -8.30 3.66 -21.33
C ASN A 30 -9.54 3.10 -20.61
N LYS A 31 -9.88 1.83 -20.88
CA LYS A 31 -10.93 1.12 -20.15
C LYS A 31 -10.33 0.54 -18.85
N CYS A 32 -10.04 1.42 -17.90
CA CYS A 32 -9.49 1.00 -16.63
C CYS A 32 -10.54 0.26 -15.78
N ALA A 33 -10.10 -0.74 -15.02
CA ALA A 33 -10.89 -1.41 -13.98
C ALA A 33 -10.48 -0.95 -12.58
N ALA A 34 -9.23 -0.53 -12.42
CA ALA A 34 -8.67 -0.16 -11.12
C ALA A 34 -7.52 0.85 -11.27
N VAL A 35 -7.24 1.54 -10.18
CA VAL A 35 -5.99 2.25 -9.95
C VAL A 35 -5.27 1.54 -8.81
N MET A 36 -4.01 1.15 -9.02
CA MET A 36 -3.17 0.53 -8.02
C MET A 36 -2.00 1.44 -7.67
N MET A 37 -1.71 1.59 -6.38
CA MET A 37 -0.60 2.42 -5.91
C MET A 37 0.00 1.89 -4.60
N GLU A 38 1.30 2.13 -4.40
CA GLU A 38 1.90 2.25 -3.08
C GLU A 38 1.75 3.72 -2.64
N VAL A 39 1.15 4.00 -1.48
CA VAL A 39 1.06 5.39 -0.97
C VAL A 39 2.42 5.93 -0.53
N VAL A 40 3.37 5.03 -0.28
CA VAL A 40 4.81 5.32 -0.18
C VAL A 40 5.54 4.27 -0.99
N GLN A 41 6.15 4.67 -2.09
CA GLN A 41 6.94 3.77 -2.93
C GLN A 41 8.20 3.33 -2.21
N GLY A 42 8.25 2.06 -1.76
CA GLY A 42 9.37 1.54 -1.00
C GLY A 42 10.63 1.39 -1.84
N GLU A 43 10.60 0.56 -2.84
CA GLU A 43 11.74 0.26 -3.73
C GLU A 43 12.12 1.47 -4.62
N GLY A 44 11.21 2.39 -4.84
CA GLY A 44 11.44 3.65 -5.55
C GLY A 44 12.29 4.68 -4.77
N GLY A 45 12.69 4.37 -3.53
CA GLY A 45 13.52 5.24 -2.69
C GLY A 45 12.79 5.82 -1.49
N VAL A 46 11.77 5.14 -0.98
CA VAL A 46 10.91 5.58 0.14
C VAL A 46 10.25 6.93 -0.18
N MET A 47 9.57 6.98 -1.32
CA MET A 47 8.96 8.20 -1.85
C MET A 47 7.47 8.24 -1.49
N PRO A 48 7.05 9.10 -0.53
CA PRO A 48 5.64 9.28 -0.23
C PRO A 48 4.93 10.02 -1.36
N LEU A 49 3.70 9.62 -1.64
CA LEU A 49 2.82 10.35 -2.52
C LEU A 49 2.21 11.56 -1.78
N ASP A 50 1.95 12.63 -2.52
CA ASP A 50 1.31 13.82 -1.99
C ASP A 50 -0.12 13.52 -1.54
N GLU A 51 -0.54 14.09 -0.41
CA GLU A 51 -1.90 13.90 0.12
C GLU A 51 -2.99 14.30 -0.89
N ALA A 52 -2.77 15.40 -1.60
CA ALA A 52 -3.69 15.87 -2.64
C ALA A 52 -3.81 14.85 -3.79
N TYR A 53 -2.70 14.21 -4.16
CA TYR A 53 -2.69 13.18 -5.20
C TYR A 53 -3.44 11.92 -4.75
N VAL A 54 -3.15 11.39 -3.56
CA VAL A 54 -3.79 10.18 -3.05
C VAL A 54 -5.30 10.38 -2.90
N LYS A 55 -5.73 11.50 -2.31
CA LYS A 55 -7.16 11.84 -2.18
C LYS A 55 -7.82 12.09 -3.54
N GLY A 56 -7.12 12.74 -4.45
CA GLY A 56 -7.58 12.96 -5.82
C GLY A 56 -7.76 11.64 -6.59
N ALA A 57 -6.81 10.72 -6.48
CA ALA A 57 -6.89 9.39 -7.10
C ALA A 57 -8.07 8.58 -6.55
N ALA A 58 -8.26 8.58 -5.22
CA ALA A 58 -9.41 7.91 -4.59
C ALA A 58 -10.75 8.49 -5.10
N LYS A 59 -10.83 9.82 -5.23
CA LYS A 59 -12.00 10.50 -5.79
C LYS A 59 -12.24 10.12 -7.25
N LEU A 60 -11.19 10.10 -8.08
CA LEU A 60 -11.29 9.68 -9.49
C LEU A 60 -11.77 8.23 -9.60
N CYS A 61 -11.30 7.31 -8.74
CA CYS A 61 -11.80 5.95 -8.70
C CYS A 61 -13.31 5.90 -8.41
N GLN A 62 -13.77 6.65 -7.41
CA GLN A 62 -15.18 6.72 -7.06
C GLN A 62 -16.04 7.29 -8.19
N GLU A 63 -15.61 8.38 -8.83
CA GLU A 63 -16.34 9.06 -9.90
C GLU A 63 -16.43 8.24 -11.19
N ASN A 64 -15.48 7.33 -11.45
CA ASN A 64 -15.40 6.51 -12.64
C ASN A 64 -15.74 5.02 -12.39
N ASP A 65 -16.25 4.67 -11.22
CA ASP A 65 -16.55 3.30 -10.81
C ASP A 65 -15.37 2.33 -10.96
N LEU A 66 -14.17 2.80 -10.58
CA LEU A 66 -12.95 2.02 -10.57
C LEU A 66 -12.67 1.50 -9.16
N LEU A 67 -11.90 0.41 -9.07
CA LEU A 67 -11.37 -0.06 -7.80
C LEU A 67 -10.12 0.75 -7.42
N LEU A 68 -10.01 1.11 -6.15
CA LEU A 68 -8.77 1.60 -5.57
C LEU A 68 -8.04 0.45 -4.88
N ILE A 69 -6.83 0.16 -5.32
CA ILE A 69 -5.96 -0.90 -4.78
C ILE A 69 -4.75 -0.24 -4.13
N CYS A 70 -4.54 -0.50 -2.84
CA CYS A 70 -3.34 -0.07 -2.13
C CYS A 70 -2.40 -1.25 -1.89
N ASP A 71 -1.18 -1.15 -2.39
CA ASP A 71 -0.11 -2.07 -2.05
C ASP A 71 0.54 -1.63 -0.74
N GLU A 72 0.27 -2.39 0.31
CA GLU A 72 0.77 -2.18 1.67
C GLU A 72 1.84 -3.20 2.07
N VAL A 73 2.37 -3.93 1.07
CA VAL A 73 3.39 -4.96 1.31
C VAL A 73 4.62 -4.39 2.01
N GLN A 74 5.02 -3.16 1.70
CA GLN A 74 6.18 -2.53 2.33
C GLN A 74 5.83 -1.52 3.41
N ILE A 75 4.81 -0.69 3.20
CA ILE A 75 4.47 0.41 4.14
C ILE A 75 3.49 -0.01 5.22
N GLY A 76 2.78 -1.12 5.08
CA GLY A 76 1.81 -1.62 6.05
C GLY A 76 2.43 -2.15 7.33
N ASN A 77 1.58 -2.77 8.14
CA ASN A 77 1.95 -3.43 9.40
C ASN A 77 2.65 -2.49 10.39
N GLY A 78 2.15 -1.27 10.53
CA GLY A 78 2.59 -0.30 11.53
C GLY A 78 3.76 0.58 11.12
N ARG A 79 4.36 0.40 9.94
CA ARG A 79 5.58 1.12 9.53
C ARG A 79 5.41 2.63 9.44
N SER A 80 4.26 3.12 9.03
CA SER A 80 3.92 4.55 8.96
C SER A 80 3.47 5.16 10.30
N GLY A 81 3.33 4.34 11.35
CA GLY A 81 2.67 4.75 12.58
C GLY A 81 1.14 4.65 12.52
N MET A 82 0.62 4.07 11.45
CA MET A 82 -0.76 3.58 11.28
C MET A 82 -0.69 2.11 10.93
N LEU A 83 -1.77 1.34 11.13
CA LEU A 83 -1.78 -0.08 10.76
C LEU A 83 -1.44 -0.27 9.29
N TYR A 84 -2.03 0.55 8.41
CA TYR A 84 -1.72 0.62 6.99
C TYR A 84 -1.44 2.08 6.57
N GLY A 85 -0.55 2.26 5.60
CA GLY A 85 -0.10 3.58 5.14
C GLY A 85 -1.23 4.44 4.57
N TYR A 86 -2.18 3.85 3.83
CA TYR A 86 -3.32 4.57 3.27
C TYR A 86 -4.19 5.27 4.34
N MET A 87 -4.19 4.77 5.58
CA MET A 87 -4.94 5.37 6.69
C MET A 87 -4.43 6.76 7.06
N THR A 88 -3.14 7.04 6.80
CA THR A 88 -2.54 8.37 7.00
C THR A 88 -3.22 9.43 6.14
N TYR A 89 -3.72 9.03 4.97
CA TYR A 89 -4.38 9.92 4.01
C TYR A 89 -5.89 9.99 4.18
N GLY A 90 -6.47 9.16 5.05
CA GLY A 90 -7.92 9.09 5.28
C GLY A 90 -8.70 8.60 4.06
N VAL A 91 -8.11 7.80 3.20
CA VAL A 91 -8.78 7.14 2.07
C VAL A 91 -9.15 5.70 2.43
N GLN A 92 -10.13 5.14 1.72
CA GLN A 92 -10.58 3.77 1.91
C GLN A 92 -10.41 3.01 0.58
N PRO A 93 -9.40 2.13 0.44
CA PRO A 93 -9.25 1.29 -0.73
C PRO A 93 -10.28 0.14 -0.74
N ASP A 94 -10.58 -0.35 -1.95
CA ASP A 94 -11.40 -1.52 -2.18
C ASP A 94 -10.59 -2.82 -1.99
N ILE A 95 -9.29 -2.78 -2.27
CA ILE A 95 -8.38 -3.93 -2.14
C ILE A 95 -7.08 -3.45 -1.48
N VAL A 96 -6.56 -4.25 -0.56
CA VAL A 96 -5.25 -4.01 0.07
C VAL A 96 -4.42 -5.29 0.00
N SER A 97 -3.20 -5.20 -0.54
CA SER A 97 -2.21 -6.28 -0.44
C SER A 97 -1.29 -6.03 0.76
N THR A 98 -1.01 -7.05 1.54
CA THR A 98 -0.08 -6.97 2.69
C THR A 98 0.76 -8.24 2.81
N ALA A 99 2.01 -8.10 3.26
CA ALA A 99 2.94 -9.22 3.44
C ALA A 99 4.12 -8.80 4.34
N LYS A 100 5.32 -9.26 4.05
CA LYS A 100 6.60 -8.93 4.73
C LYS A 100 6.48 -9.00 6.26
N GLY A 101 6.26 -7.85 6.92
CA GLY A 101 6.13 -7.76 8.38
C GLY A 101 4.90 -8.46 8.98
N LEU A 102 3.92 -8.82 8.16
CA LEU A 102 2.62 -9.35 8.59
C LEU A 102 2.73 -10.52 9.56
N ALA A 103 3.65 -11.45 9.32
CA ALA A 103 3.81 -12.66 10.14
C ALA A 103 5.14 -12.71 10.89
N GLY A 104 5.80 -11.56 11.13
CA GLY A 104 7.01 -11.49 11.97
C GLY A 104 8.22 -12.23 11.38
N GLY A 105 8.30 -12.37 10.06
CA GLY A 105 9.37 -13.09 9.36
C GLY A 105 8.97 -14.45 8.79
N LEU A 106 7.79 -14.96 9.13
CA LEU A 106 7.23 -16.15 8.49
C LEU A 106 6.64 -15.77 7.12
N PRO A 107 6.71 -16.68 6.11
CA PRO A 107 6.24 -16.39 4.75
C PRO A 107 4.72 -16.36 4.67
N LEU A 108 4.14 -15.18 4.75
CA LEU A 108 2.70 -14.94 4.64
C LEU A 108 2.44 -13.63 3.91
N GLY A 109 1.46 -13.67 3.02
CA GLY A 109 0.81 -12.51 2.44
C GLY A 109 -0.70 -12.64 2.56
N ALA A 110 -1.39 -11.53 2.51
CA ALA A 110 -2.85 -11.48 2.52
C ALA A 110 -3.34 -10.41 1.55
N THR A 111 -4.55 -10.63 1.03
CA THR A 111 -5.30 -9.64 0.28
C THR A 111 -6.59 -9.37 1.04
N LEU A 112 -6.80 -8.13 1.45
CA LEU A 112 -8.02 -7.67 2.10
C LEU A 112 -8.98 -7.18 1.02
N LEU A 113 -10.22 -7.65 1.06
CA LEU A 113 -11.27 -7.29 0.12
C LEU A 113 -12.32 -6.44 0.84
N GLY A 114 -12.56 -5.23 0.34
CA GLY A 114 -13.61 -4.35 0.82
C GLY A 114 -15.00 -4.78 0.33
N GLU A 115 -16.03 -4.12 0.83
CA GLU A 115 -17.45 -4.46 0.55
C GLU A 115 -17.76 -4.56 -0.95
N LYS A 116 -17.16 -3.70 -1.77
CA LYS A 116 -17.39 -3.67 -3.23
C LYS A 116 -16.98 -4.97 -3.94
N VAL A 117 -16.03 -5.72 -3.38
CA VAL A 117 -15.41 -6.89 -4.04
C VAL A 117 -15.35 -8.14 -3.17
N GLN A 118 -15.84 -8.11 -1.93
CA GLN A 118 -15.74 -9.23 -0.98
C GLN A 118 -16.37 -10.53 -1.48
N ASP A 119 -17.39 -10.47 -2.31
CA ASP A 119 -18.15 -11.61 -2.80
C ASP A 119 -17.68 -12.09 -4.20
N VAL A 120 -16.65 -11.45 -4.79
CA VAL A 120 -16.14 -11.82 -6.12
C VAL A 120 -15.41 -13.15 -6.10
N LEU A 121 -14.68 -13.45 -5.01
CA LEU A 121 -13.98 -14.71 -4.84
C LEU A 121 -14.84 -15.71 -4.07
N SER A 122 -15.05 -16.90 -4.65
CA SER A 122 -15.80 -17.98 -4.04
C SER A 122 -14.99 -19.26 -3.96
N THR A 123 -15.55 -20.28 -3.32
CA THR A 123 -14.90 -21.60 -3.22
C THR A 123 -14.54 -22.14 -4.61
N GLY A 124 -13.27 -22.50 -4.80
CA GLY A 124 -12.75 -23.08 -6.04
C GLY A 124 -12.32 -22.07 -7.12
N THR A 125 -12.51 -20.76 -6.91
CA THR A 125 -12.09 -19.75 -7.89
C THR A 125 -10.61 -19.34 -7.75
N HIS A 126 -10.00 -19.66 -6.62
CA HIS A 126 -8.58 -19.42 -6.35
C HIS A 126 -8.04 -20.49 -5.39
N GLY A 127 -6.72 -20.61 -5.30
CA GLY A 127 -6.09 -21.53 -4.38
C GLY A 127 -4.60 -21.28 -4.22
N SER A 128 -4.06 -21.75 -3.10
CA SER A 128 -2.64 -21.75 -2.80
C SER A 128 -2.31 -22.99 -1.97
N THR A 129 -1.30 -23.76 -2.36
CA THR A 129 -0.91 -24.97 -1.63
C THR A 129 -0.50 -24.69 -0.19
N PHE A 130 0.22 -23.60 0.04
CA PHE A 130 0.71 -23.18 1.37
C PHE A 130 -0.09 -22.02 1.98
N GLY A 131 -1.10 -21.51 1.29
CA GLY A 131 -1.96 -20.42 1.76
C GLY A 131 -2.73 -20.83 3.02
N GLY A 132 -2.84 -19.92 3.98
CA GLY A 132 -3.51 -20.20 5.25
C GLY A 132 -2.75 -21.15 6.15
N ASN A 133 -1.43 -21.32 5.98
CA ASN A 133 -0.61 -22.16 6.86
C ASN A 133 -0.80 -21.74 8.32
N PRO A 134 -1.20 -22.67 9.22
CA PRO A 134 -1.57 -22.30 10.59
C PRO A 134 -0.42 -21.70 11.41
N VAL A 135 0.82 -22.09 11.15
CA VAL A 135 2.00 -21.52 11.83
C VAL A 135 2.19 -20.08 11.43
N CYS A 136 2.12 -19.80 10.13
CA CYS A 136 2.23 -18.42 9.60
C CYS A 136 1.06 -17.54 10.06
N CYS A 137 -0.16 -18.09 10.09
CA CYS A 137 -1.34 -17.38 10.58
C CYS A 137 -1.22 -17.05 12.08
N ALA A 138 -0.72 -17.99 12.90
CA ALA A 138 -0.46 -17.73 14.31
C ALA A 138 0.61 -16.62 14.50
N GLY A 139 1.64 -16.60 13.64
CA GLY A 139 2.62 -15.52 13.61
C GLY A 139 1.98 -14.17 13.29
N ALA A 140 1.10 -14.13 12.29
CA ALA A 140 0.38 -12.91 11.91
C ALA A 140 -0.55 -12.40 13.00
N ILE A 141 -1.31 -13.28 13.67
CA ILE A 141 -2.16 -12.93 14.81
C ILE A 141 -1.29 -12.29 15.91
N ASN A 142 -0.18 -12.92 16.28
CA ASN A 142 0.73 -12.38 17.30
C ASN A 142 1.29 -11.00 16.92
N VAL A 143 1.61 -10.76 15.65
CA VAL A 143 2.08 -9.44 15.19
C VAL A 143 0.94 -8.42 15.27
N LEU A 144 -0.23 -8.74 14.76
CA LEU A 144 -1.37 -7.81 14.72
C LEU A 144 -1.85 -7.43 16.13
N GLU A 145 -1.86 -8.38 17.08
CA GLU A 145 -2.21 -8.09 18.48
C GLU A 145 -1.21 -7.16 19.18
N ARG A 146 0.04 -7.08 18.69
CA ARG A 146 1.07 -6.16 19.21
C ARG A 146 1.06 -4.79 18.55
N LEU A 147 0.40 -4.63 17.42
CA LEU A 147 0.27 -3.35 16.73
C LEU A 147 -0.82 -2.50 17.39
N ASP A 148 -0.68 -2.28 18.69
CA ASP A 148 -1.57 -1.45 19.48
C ASP A 148 -1.31 0.05 19.28
N GLU A 149 -2.20 0.86 19.80
CA GLU A 149 -2.10 2.32 19.70
C GLU A 149 -0.81 2.87 20.31
N ALA A 150 -0.35 2.31 21.42
CA ALA A 150 0.87 2.75 22.10
C ALA A 150 2.11 2.51 21.24
N LEU A 151 2.19 1.34 20.58
CA LEU A 151 3.27 1.04 19.65
C LEU A 151 3.25 1.96 18.44
N LEU A 152 2.08 2.17 17.84
CA LEU A 152 1.92 3.04 16.67
C LEU A 152 2.27 4.51 16.99
N GLN A 153 1.82 5.04 18.12
CA GLN A 153 2.22 6.36 18.61
C GLN A 153 3.74 6.44 18.86
N GLY A 154 4.34 5.36 19.39
CA GLY A 154 5.78 5.26 19.55
C GLY A 154 6.55 5.31 18.23
N VAL A 155 6.00 4.76 17.15
CA VAL A 155 6.58 4.90 15.79
C VAL A 155 6.55 6.34 15.34
N GLN A 156 5.41 7.03 15.49
CA GLN A 156 5.26 8.44 15.12
C GLN A 156 6.23 9.34 15.90
N ALA A 157 6.34 9.15 17.23
CA ALA A 157 7.24 9.92 18.06
C ALA A 157 8.72 9.75 17.66
N ARG A 158 9.15 8.50 17.39
CA ARG A 158 10.50 8.22 16.91
C ARG A 158 10.76 8.79 15.52
N SER A 159 9.79 8.75 14.62
CA SER A 159 9.88 9.36 13.31
C SER A 159 10.08 10.89 13.43
N ALA A 160 9.28 11.55 14.26
CA ALA A 160 9.41 12.98 14.50
C ALA A 160 10.79 13.34 15.08
N TYR A 161 11.27 12.57 16.06
CA TYR A 161 12.61 12.74 16.64
C TYR A 161 13.71 12.60 15.59
N ILE A 162 13.67 11.53 14.78
CA ILE A 162 14.68 11.31 13.73
C ILE A 162 14.68 12.45 12.72
N ARG A 163 13.51 12.90 12.29
CA ARG A 163 13.40 14.06 11.37
C ARG A 163 14.01 15.32 11.97
N GLN A 164 13.73 15.59 13.23
CA GLN A 164 14.28 16.76 13.93
C GLN A 164 15.81 16.70 14.03
N GLU A 165 16.37 15.56 14.42
CA GLU A 165 17.82 15.40 14.60
C GLU A 165 18.60 15.41 13.28
N LEU A 166 17.99 14.89 12.21
CA LEU A 166 18.63 14.85 10.90
C LEU A 166 18.35 16.10 10.05
N ALA A 167 17.40 16.94 10.41
CA ALA A 167 17.10 18.16 9.69
C ALA A 167 18.34 19.10 9.68
N GLY A 168 18.86 19.37 8.47
CA GLY A 168 20.04 20.20 8.29
C GLY A 168 21.39 19.53 8.56
N ALA A 169 21.42 18.23 8.86
CA ALA A 169 22.67 17.49 8.99
C ALA A 169 23.42 17.44 7.65
N LYS A 170 24.76 17.57 7.71
CA LYS A 170 25.61 17.59 6.49
C LYS A 170 25.44 16.30 5.68
N GLY A 171 25.07 16.44 4.42
CA GLY A 171 24.86 15.31 3.49
C GLY A 171 23.43 14.73 3.52
N VAL A 172 22.55 15.25 4.38
CA VAL A 172 21.13 14.89 4.38
C VAL A 172 20.37 15.90 3.54
N ILE A 173 19.69 15.40 2.48
CA ILE A 173 18.87 16.24 1.59
C ILE A 173 17.37 16.14 1.89
N GLY A 174 16.97 15.11 2.66
CA GLY A 174 15.60 14.92 3.12
C GLY A 174 15.51 13.71 4.05
N VAL A 175 14.44 13.65 4.83
CA VAL A 175 14.08 12.52 5.70
C VAL A 175 12.61 12.21 5.47
N SER A 176 12.33 11.00 4.99
CA SER A 176 10.97 10.50 4.69
C SER A 176 10.41 9.69 5.86
#